data_4d99e53d4bd67ddc401eaa79546d6ea5
#
_entry.id   4d99e53d4bd67ddc401eaa79546d6ea5
#
_cell.length_a   1.000
_cell.length_b   1.000
_cell.length_c   1.000
_cell.angle_alpha   90.00
_cell.angle_beta   90.00
_cell.angle_gamma   90.00
#
_symmetry.space_group_name_H-M   'P 1'
#
loop_
_entity.id
_entity.type
_entity.pdbx_description
1 polymer ?
#
loop_
_entity_poly.entity_id
_entity_poly.type
_entity_poly.pdbx_seq_one_letter_code
_entity_poly.pdbx_strand_id
1 'polypeptide(L)'
;MFTVADKVHRVTGFASAAVRWLRETAVEWRELVSDPPGFRLVCGFAACVATIPLVFMPLLSMSRAAVQAENDKILLATVVETPEQFNWAVDTQLGNILLHDTVSVPEGRNATVDGAYVSEGAAFGFGWYREEEHLVSHTETYSCGSKGETCTRTVWEWEWEGAGSSWDWIDTASFKGREVPTEFLGAKYEWLDPSQDVVFPEGTRFHGMNVSGGYVYETSTIRYTFKAARGGYDGSVTLHAGEGGQLSKVADFQRGKSVEEYRESYTSTARAYIMPVIVEVLVLIVVCAVTYALVMRAAERS
;
A
#
# COMPACT_ATOMS: atom_id res chain seq x y z
N MET A 1 9.08 -0.45 31.86
CA MET A 1 10.11 0.51 31.45
C MET A 1 11.47 -0.18 31.65
N PHE A 2 12.02 -0.78 30.59
CA PHE A 2 13.33 -1.48 30.67
C PHE A 2 14.43 -0.43 30.52
N THR A 3 15.36 -0.38 31.49
CA THR A 3 16.44 0.58 31.47
C THR A 3 17.48 0.25 30.40
N VAL A 4 18.16 1.27 29.87
CA VAL A 4 19.22 1.14 28.86
C VAL A 4 20.32 0.16 29.30
N ALA A 5 20.57 0.03 30.58
CA ALA A 5 21.52 -0.92 31.18
C ALA A 5 21.15 -2.40 30.91
N ASP A 6 19.85 -2.77 30.94
CA ASP A 6 19.40 -4.14 30.66
C ASP A 6 19.61 -4.55 29.21
N LYS A 7 19.49 -3.58 28.27
CA LYS A 7 19.76 -3.82 26.85
C LYS A 7 21.24 -4.02 26.56
N VAL A 8 22.11 -3.25 27.23
CA VAL A 8 23.57 -3.38 27.04
C VAL A 8 24.07 -4.73 27.59
N HIS A 9 23.54 -5.20 28.73
CA HIS A 9 23.91 -6.51 29.31
C HIS A 9 23.49 -7.71 28.40
N ARG A 10 22.37 -7.62 27.68
CA ARG A 10 21.96 -8.67 26.73
C ARG A 10 22.85 -8.70 25.50
N VAL A 11 23.22 -7.54 24.96
CA VAL A 11 24.10 -7.45 23.79
C VAL A 11 25.50 -7.95 24.07
N THR A 12 26.06 -7.63 25.27
CA THR A 12 27.39 -8.15 25.69
C THR A 12 27.36 -9.65 25.96
N GLY A 13 26.25 -10.20 26.48
CA GLY A 13 26.06 -11.64 26.65
C GLY A 13 26.05 -12.41 25.30
N PHE A 14 25.40 -11.85 24.28
CA PHE A 14 25.38 -12.43 22.94
C PHE A 14 26.75 -12.38 22.25
N ALA A 15 27.46 -11.27 22.37
CA ALA A 15 28.81 -11.11 21.82
C ALA A 15 29.81 -12.10 22.47
N SER A 16 29.73 -12.30 23.79
CA SER A 16 30.61 -13.25 24.49
C SER A 16 30.32 -14.71 24.17
N ALA A 17 29.04 -15.07 23.91
CA ALA A 17 28.63 -16.39 23.48
C ALA A 17 29.10 -16.68 22.02
N ALA A 18 28.98 -15.68 21.16
CA ALA A 18 29.45 -15.79 19.76
C ALA A 18 30.98 -15.93 19.69
N VAL A 19 31.74 -15.18 20.51
CA VAL A 19 33.21 -15.28 20.58
C VAL A 19 33.63 -16.63 21.14
N ARG A 20 32.93 -17.18 22.14
CA ARG A 20 33.20 -18.52 22.68
C ARG A 20 32.94 -19.60 21.64
N TRP A 21 31.83 -19.55 20.96
CA TRP A 21 31.47 -20.43 19.87
C TRP A 21 32.50 -20.39 18.72
N LEU A 22 32.94 -19.20 18.31
CA LEU A 22 33.99 -19.01 17.31
C LEU A 22 35.35 -19.61 17.77
N ARG A 23 35.65 -19.60 19.04
CA ARG A 23 36.89 -20.17 19.57
C ARG A 23 36.85 -21.69 19.67
N GLU A 24 35.72 -22.28 20.02
CA GLU A 24 35.51 -23.73 20.05
C GLU A 24 35.50 -24.32 18.63
N THR A 25 34.82 -23.67 17.70
CA THR A 25 34.82 -24.09 16.28
C THR A 25 36.20 -23.92 15.63
N ALA A 26 37.01 -22.95 16.01
CA ALA A 26 38.34 -22.75 15.43
C ALA A 26 39.31 -23.94 15.71
N VAL A 27 39.10 -24.68 16.78
CA VAL A 27 39.91 -25.91 17.09
C VAL A 27 39.54 -27.04 16.17
N GLU A 28 38.23 -27.25 15.93
CA GLU A 28 37.74 -28.27 14.99
C GLU A 28 38.12 -27.97 13.52
N TRP A 29 38.23 -26.71 13.16
CA TRP A 29 38.65 -26.25 11.84
C TRP A 29 40.12 -26.65 11.53
N ARG A 30 40.96 -26.73 12.54
CA ARG A 30 42.37 -27.05 12.35
C ARG A 30 42.57 -28.49 11.95
N GLU A 31 41.73 -29.41 12.40
CA GLU A 31 41.77 -30.83 12.03
C GLU A 31 41.16 -31.06 10.63
N LEU A 32 40.10 -30.36 10.29
CA LEU A 32 39.42 -30.44 8.98
C LEU A 32 40.28 -29.91 7.81
N VAL A 33 41.14 -28.92 8.07
CA VAL A 33 42.04 -28.35 7.04
C VAL A 33 43.21 -29.28 6.70
N SER A 34 43.50 -30.28 7.55
CA SER A 34 44.60 -31.23 7.30
C SER A 34 44.26 -32.31 6.26
N ASP A 35 42.97 -32.49 5.92
CA ASP A 35 42.53 -33.50 4.97
C ASP A 35 42.12 -32.86 3.61
N PRO A 36 42.65 -33.31 2.44
CA PRO A 36 42.42 -32.67 1.13
C PRO A 36 40.96 -32.51 0.71
N PRO A 37 40.02 -33.45 0.96
CA PRO A 37 38.62 -33.24 0.65
C PRO A 37 37.96 -32.24 1.62
N GLY A 38 38.32 -32.24 2.92
CA GLY A 38 37.83 -31.31 3.91
C GLY A 38 38.25 -29.86 3.62
N PHE A 39 39.49 -29.65 3.19
CA PHE A 39 40.00 -28.35 2.80
C PHE A 39 39.20 -27.69 1.66
N ARG A 40 38.82 -28.45 0.62
CA ARG A 40 38.01 -27.96 -0.51
C ARG A 40 36.61 -27.55 -0.05
N LEU A 41 36.04 -28.31 0.84
CA LEU A 41 34.70 -28.03 1.40
C LEU A 41 34.73 -26.79 2.26
N VAL A 42 35.74 -26.62 3.10
CA VAL A 42 35.95 -25.43 3.93
C VAL A 42 36.17 -24.18 3.07
N CYS A 43 37.01 -24.29 2.04
CA CYS A 43 37.26 -23.17 1.12
C CYS A 43 35.98 -22.78 0.33
N GLY A 44 35.20 -23.78 -0.13
CA GLY A 44 33.93 -23.54 -0.80
C GLY A 44 32.93 -22.85 0.10
N PHE A 45 32.79 -23.27 1.36
CA PHE A 45 31.92 -22.64 2.32
C PHE A 45 32.39 -21.22 2.71
N ALA A 46 33.70 -21.06 2.95
CA ALA A 46 34.27 -19.73 3.25
C ALA A 46 34.06 -18.76 2.09
N ALA A 47 34.18 -19.21 0.84
CA ALA A 47 33.88 -18.42 -0.35
C ALA A 47 32.41 -18.05 -0.42
N CYS A 48 31.47 -18.98 -0.15
CA CYS A 48 30.04 -18.70 -0.10
C CYS A 48 29.70 -17.69 1.01
N VAL A 49 30.23 -17.88 2.22
CA VAL A 49 29.99 -16.96 3.35
C VAL A 49 30.58 -15.58 3.09
N ALA A 50 31.71 -15.47 2.39
CA ALA A 50 32.32 -14.20 2.04
C ALA A 50 31.63 -13.49 0.88
N THR A 51 31.13 -14.24 -0.11
CA THR A 51 30.45 -13.67 -1.31
C THR A 51 29.05 -13.14 -0.98
N ILE A 52 28.31 -13.77 -0.06
CA ILE A 52 26.98 -13.34 0.33
C ILE A 52 26.98 -11.88 0.85
N PRO A 53 27.76 -11.47 1.86
CA PRO A 53 27.78 -10.09 2.31
C PRO A 53 28.34 -9.13 1.24
N LEU A 54 29.30 -9.56 0.41
CA LEU A 54 29.84 -8.73 -0.66
C LEU A 54 28.82 -8.38 -1.75
N VAL A 55 27.86 -9.27 -2.02
CA VAL A 55 26.79 -9.03 -3.01
C VAL A 55 25.61 -8.33 -2.37
N PHE A 56 25.17 -8.74 -1.19
CA PHE A 56 23.96 -8.22 -0.55
C PHE A 56 24.17 -6.87 0.13
N MET A 57 25.33 -6.59 0.73
CA MET A 57 25.58 -5.28 1.37
C MET A 57 25.48 -4.10 0.38
N PRO A 58 26.04 -4.14 -0.83
CA PRO A 58 25.84 -3.09 -1.81
C PRO A 58 24.38 -2.92 -2.24
N LEU A 59 23.66 -4.04 -2.48
CA LEU A 59 22.23 -3.99 -2.85
C LEU A 59 21.38 -3.37 -1.73
N LEU A 60 21.62 -3.74 -0.48
CA LEU A 60 20.94 -3.17 0.67
C LEU A 60 21.29 -1.69 0.88
N SER A 61 22.54 -1.30 0.65
CA SER A 61 22.95 0.09 0.74
C SER A 61 22.33 0.96 -0.36
N MET A 62 22.22 0.44 -1.59
CA MET A 62 21.56 1.11 -2.70
C MET A 62 20.05 1.26 -2.48
N SER A 63 19.38 0.22 -1.98
CA SER A 63 17.94 0.30 -1.67
C SER A 63 17.66 1.29 -0.53
N ARG A 64 18.50 1.32 0.50
CA ARG A 64 18.43 2.32 1.59
C ARG A 64 18.65 3.73 1.08
N ALA A 65 19.66 3.94 0.25
CA ALA A 65 19.94 5.25 -0.33
C ALA A 65 18.80 5.75 -1.20
N ALA A 66 18.16 4.86 -1.97
CA ALA A 66 17.00 5.21 -2.78
C ALA A 66 15.79 5.61 -1.92
N VAL A 67 15.44 4.82 -0.90
CA VAL A 67 14.35 5.14 0.04
C VAL A 67 14.64 6.43 0.79
N GLN A 68 15.89 6.64 1.21
CA GLN A 68 16.29 7.86 1.91
C GLN A 68 16.20 9.07 0.99
N ALA A 69 16.65 8.95 -0.27
CA ALA A 69 16.53 10.02 -1.24
C ALA A 69 15.07 10.42 -1.55
N GLU A 70 14.14 9.44 -1.58
CA GLU A 70 12.71 9.73 -1.71
C GLU A 70 12.15 10.42 -0.46
N ASN A 71 12.51 9.94 0.73
CA ASN A 71 12.09 10.58 1.98
C ASN A 71 12.67 11.99 2.12
N ASP A 72 13.90 12.22 1.72
CA ASP A 72 14.53 13.53 1.76
C ASP A 72 13.81 14.54 0.85
N LYS A 73 13.28 14.12 -0.28
CA LYS A 73 12.43 14.98 -1.14
C LYS A 73 11.21 15.52 -0.40
N ILE A 74 10.65 14.73 0.51
CA ILE A 74 9.46 15.09 1.30
C ILE A 74 9.86 15.91 2.52
N LEU A 75 10.89 15.48 3.25
CA LEU A 75 11.33 16.13 4.49
C LEU A 75 11.94 17.51 4.24
N LEU A 76 12.63 17.68 3.11
CA LEU A 76 13.24 18.95 2.69
C LEU A 76 12.29 19.80 1.84
N ALA A 77 11.07 19.33 1.54
CA ALA A 77 10.09 20.10 0.79
C ALA A 77 9.75 21.42 1.52
N THR A 78 9.66 22.49 0.76
CA THR A 78 9.27 23.80 1.31
C THR A 78 7.79 23.78 1.66
N VAL A 79 7.46 24.12 2.90
CA VAL A 79 6.05 24.24 3.33
C VAL A 79 5.46 25.51 2.73
N VAL A 80 4.30 25.37 2.15
CA VAL A 80 3.54 26.46 1.52
C VAL A 80 2.20 26.60 2.26
N GLU A 81 2.02 27.74 2.92
CA GLU A 81 0.90 27.96 3.82
C GLU A 81 -0.25 28.75 3.18
N THR A 82 0.05 29.61 2.19
CA THR A 82 -0.95 30.47 1.54
C THR A 82 -1.09 30.21 0.05
N PRO A 83 -2.25 30.55 -0.57
CA PRO A 83 -2.45 30.46 -2.00
C PRO A 83 -1.40 31.26 -2.82
N GLU A 84 -1.02 32.44 -2.32
CA GLU A 84 -0.05 33.31 -2.98
C GLU A 84 1.35 32.66 -2.99
N GLN A 85 1.74 32.05 -1.86
CA GLN A 85 2.99 31.28 -1.79
C GLN A 85 2.97 30.08 -2.73
N PHE A 86 1.81 29.42 -2.87
CA PHE A 86 1.67 28.30 -3.81
C PHE A 86 1.83 28.76 -5.26
N ASN A 87 1.15 29.82 -5.65
CA ASN A 87 1.31 30.39 -6.98
C ASN A 87 2.76 30.82 -7.25
N TRP A 88 3.37 31.50 -6.29
CA TRP A 88 4.78 31.91 -6.40
C TRP A 88 5.72 30.69 -6.53
N ALA A 89 5.51 29.64 -5.75
CA ALA A 89 6.33 28.43 -5.79
C ALA A 89 6.24 27.72 -7.14
N VAL A 90 5.05 27.69 -7.75
CA VAL A 90 4.84 27.12 -9.08
C VAL A 90 5.47 27.98 -10.16
N ASP A 91 5.27 29.30 -10.10
CA ASP A 91 5.77 30.26 -11.09
C ASP A 91 7.30 30.35 -11.07
N THR A 92 7.92 30.20 -9.90
CA THR A 92 9.39 30.21 -9.72
C THR A 92 10.03 28.83 -9.85
N GLN A 93 9.24 27.78 -10.08
CA GLN A 93 9.74 26.39 -10.19
C GLN A 93 10.55 25.97 -8.97
N LEU A 94 10.00 26.22 -7.78
CA LEU A 94 10.69 26.08 -6.50
C LEU A 94 11.18 24.63 -6.22
N GLY A 95 10.70 23.65 -6.96
CA GLY A 95 10.99 22.23 -6.72
C GLY A 95 9.94 21.58 -5.81
N ASN A 96 10.39 20.86 -4.79
CA ASN A 96 9.47 20.11 -3.91
C ASN A 96 8.80 21.03 -2.89
N ILE A 97 7.47 21.01 -2.90
CA ILE A 97 6.61 21.80 -2.02
C ILE A 97 5.67 20.86 -1.24
N LEU A 98 5.47 21.15 0.02
CA LEU A 98 4.55 20.46 0.91
C LEU A 98 3.36 21.38 1.21
N LEU A 99 2.18 20.90 0.90
CA LEU A 99 0.93 21.63 0.99
C LEU A 99 -0.03 20.92 1.95
N HIS A 100 -0.79 21.71 2.70
CA HIS A 100 -1.93 21.24 3.48
C HIS A 100 -3.11 22.16 3.23
N ASP A 101 -4.24 21.60 2.82
CA ASP A 101 -5.49 22.35 2.65
C ASP A 101 -6.70 21.42 2.50
N THR A 102 -7.89 22.01 2.38
CA THR A 102 -9.11 21.30 2.02
C THR A 102 -9.19 21.14 0.50
N VAL A 103 -9.41 19.91 0.07
CA VAL A 103 -9.64 19.55 -1.34
C VAL A 103 -11.11 19.84 -1.66
N SER A 104 -11.38 20.71 -2.60
CA SER A 104 -12.74 21.07 -3.01
C SER A 104 -12.94 20.90 -4.51
N VAL A 105 -14.17 20.59 -4.91
CA VAL A 105 -14.55 20.60 -6.32
C VAL A 105 -14.53 22.04 -6.83
N PRO A 106 -13.97 22.31 -8.03
CA PRO A 106 -13.97 23.66 -8.59
C PRO A 106 -15.38 24.25 -8.66
N GLU A 107 -15.48 25.55 -8.42
CA GLU A 107 -16.78 26.25 -8.39
C GLU A 107 -17.56 26.06 -9.69
N GLY A 108 -18.85 25.76 -9.55
CA GLY A 108 -19.75 25.54 -10.69
C GLY A 108 -19.60 24.17 -11.38
N ARG A 109 -18.73 23.30 -10.87
CA ARG A 109 -18.59 21.93 -11.37
C ARG A 109 -19.17 20.93 -10.37
N ASN A 110 -19.78 19.86 -10.87
CA ASN A 110 -20.22 18.71 -10.11
C ASN A 110 -20.32 17.52 -11.06
N ALA A 111 -19.77 16.38 -10.69
CA ALA A 111 -19.90 15.17 -11.49
C ALA A 111 -21.36 14.72 -11.54
N THR A 112 -21.84 14.37 -12.72
CA THR A 112 -23.23 13.97 -12.95
C THR A 112 -23.30 12.77 -13.92
N VAL A 113 -24.17 11.82 -13.68
CA VAL A 113 -24.39 10.69 -14.57
C VAL A 113 -25.87 10.51 -14.85
N ASP A 114 -26.23 10.48 -16.14
CA ASP A 114 -27.62 10.40 -16.61
C ASP A 114 -28.52 11.47 -15.94
N GLY A 115 -27.95 12.63 -15.63
CA GLY A 115 -28.62 13.75 -14.96
C GLY A 115 -28.72 13.64 -13.43
N ALA A 116 -28.37 12.49 -12.83
CA ALA A 116 -28.31 12.33 -11.38
C ALA A 116 -27.00 12.92 -10.80
N TYR A 117 -27.05 13.37 -9.56
CA TYR A 117 -25.91 13.97 -8.84
C TYR A 117 -26.07 13.81 -7.32
N VAL A 118 -24.99 14.08 -6.58
CA VAL A 118 -25.01 14.04 -5.11
C VAL A 118 -25.89 15.12 -4.52
N SER A 119 -26.66 14.79 -3.47
CA SER A 119 -27.63 15.73 -2.83
C SER A 119 -26.95 16.83 -2.03
N GLU A 120 -25.82 16.52 -1.40
CA GLU A 120 -25.07 17.45 -0.57
C GLU A 120 -23.63 17.59 -1.01
N GLY A 121 -23.15 18.83 -1.09
CA GLY A 121 -21.80 19.14 -1.54
C GLY A 121 -21.63 18.96 -3.04
N ALA A 122 -20.39 18.78 -3.47
CA ALA A 122 -20.03 18.49 -4.85
C ALA A 122 -19.10 17.27 -4.91
N ALA A 123 -19.18 16.51 -5.98
CA ALA A 123 -18.36 15.32 -6.21
C ALA A 123 -17.42 15.53 -7.39
N PHE A 124 -16.19 15.05 -7.25
CA PHE A 124 -15.22 14.91 -8.35
C PHE A 124 -15.59 13.79 -9.29
N GLY A 125 -16.07 12.68 -8.71
CA GLY A 125 -16.51 11.52 -9.44
C GLY A 125 -17.88 11.08 -8.95
N PHE A 126 -18.75 10.72 -9.86
CA PHE A 126 -20.06 10.18 -9.56
C PHE A 126 -20.39 9.10 -10.59
N GLY A 127 -21.00 8.02 -10.16
CA GLY A 127 -21.33 6.95 -11.07
C GLY A 127 -22.25 5.90 -10.46
N TRP A 128 -22.74 5.05 -11.32
CA TRP A 128 -23.58 3.93 -10.95
C TRP A 128 -23.03 2.60 -11.48
N TYR A 129 -23.38 1.53 -10.76
CA TYR A 129 -23.24 0.15 -11.17
C TYR A 129 -24.63 -0.44 -11.34
N ARG A 130 -24.83 -1.12 -12.44
CA ARG A 130 -26.05 -1.88 -12.77
C ARG A 130 -25.81 -3.35 -12.45
N GLU A 131 -26.76 -3.95 -11.78
CA GLU A 131 -26.78 -5.38 -11.46
C GLU A 131 -28.09 -5.99 -12.04
N GLU A 132 -27.96 -7.18 -12.58
CA GLU A 132 -29.09 -8.01 -13.03
C GLU A 132 -29.15 -9.29 -12.23
N GLU A 133 -30.37 -9.74 -11.91
CA GLU A 133 -30.60 -10.99 -11.20
C GLU A 133 -30.71 -12.14 -12.20
N HIS A 134 -29.87 -13.14 -12.05
CA HIS A 134 -29.81 -14.32 -12.89
C HIS A 134 -30.03 -15.60 -12.06
N LEU A 135 -30.69 -16.60 -12.68
CA LEU A 135 -30.81 -17.91 -12.07
C LEU A 135 -29.56 -18.75 -12.38
N VAL A 136 -28.76 -19.00 -11.36
CA VAL A 136 -27.48 -19.72 -11.47
C VAL A 136 -27.61 -21.10 -10.87
N SER A 137 -26.97 -22.09 -11.48
CA SER A 137 -26.94 -23.46 -10.97
C SER A 137 -25.62 -23.76 -10.28
N HIS A 138 -25.68 -24.25 -9.06
CA HIS A 138 -24.54 -24.72 -8.28
C HIS A 138 -24.62 -26.23 -8.05
N THR A 139 -23.46 -26.89 -8.03
CA THR A 139 -23.37 -28.28 -7.62
C THR A 139 -22.96 -28.38 -6.17
N GLU A 140 -23.87 -28.80 -5.30
CA GLU A 140 -23.58 -29.05 -3.91
C GLU A 140 -23.26 -30.53 -3.67
N THR A 141 -22.24 -30.76 -2.84
CA THR A 141 -21.87 -32.10 -2.38
C THR A 141 -22.37 -32.28 -0.95
N TYR A 142 -23.13 -33.32 -0.69
CA TYR A 142 -23.66 -33.64 0.62
C TYR A 142 -23.44 -35.11 0.98
N SER A 143 -23.43 -35.45 2.27
CA SER A 143 -23.31 -36.82 2.73
C SER A 143 -24.65 -37.54 2.57
N CYS A 144 -24.64 -38.63 1.80
CA CYS A 144 -25.84 -39.39 1.47
C CYS A 144 -25.63 -40.87 1.73
N GLY A 145 -25.55 -41.29 2.95
CA GLY A 145 -25.46 -42.70 3.28
C GLY A 145 -24.80 -42.98 4.62
N SER A 146 -24.98 -44.19 5.14
CA SER A 146 -24.43 -44.58 6.44
C SER A 146 -22.93 -44.86 6.45
N LYS A 147 -22.25 -44.84 5.28
CA LYS A 147 -20.86 -45.17 5.13
C LYS A 147 -19.98 -43.99 4.66
N GLY A 148 -20.47 -42.73 4.76
CA GLY A 148 -19.72 -41.55 4.34
C GLY A 148 -19.68 -41.37 2.82
N GLU A 149 -20.61 -41.93 2.08
CA GLU A 149 -20.79 -41.70 0.67
C GLU A 149 -21.21 -40.25 0.42
N THR A 150 -20.63 -39.61 -0.61
CA THR A 150 -20.94 -38.26 -1.02
C THR A 150 -21.80 -38.30 -2.30
N CYS A 151 -22.92 -37.58 -2.25
CA CYS A 151 -23.78 -37.34 -3.39
C CYS A 151 -23.67 -35.88 -3.84
N THR A 152 -23.99 -35.62 -5.10
CA THR A 152 -24.08 -34.28 -5.65
C THR A 152 -25.52 -33.97 -6.04
N ARG A 153 -25.95 -32.73 -5.80
CA ARG A 153 -27.23 -32.21 -6.30
C ARG A 153 -26.99 -30.87 -6.99
N THR A 154 -27.77 -30.56 -8.01
CA THR A 154 -27.83 -29.25 -8.61
C THR A 154 -28.85 -28.41 -7.85
N VAL A 155 -28.42 -27.27 -7.34
CA VAL A 155 -29.24 -26.25 -6.69
C VAL A 155 -29.30 -25.05 -7.61
N TRP A 156 -30.47 -24.43 -7.73
CA TRP A 156 -30.67 -23.22 -8.51
C TRP A 156 -30.96 -22.09 -7.55
N GLU A 157 -30.13 -21.01 -7.65
CA GLU A 157 -30.25 -19.83 -6.82
C GLU A 157 -30.25 -18.56 -7.69
N TRP A 158 -30.99 -17.54 -7.22
CA TRP A 158 -30.97 -16.24 -7.86
C TRP A 158 -29.78 -15.44 -7.34
N GLU A 159 -28.92 -14.99 -8.24
CA GLU A 159 -27.74 -14.21 -7.92
C GLU A 159 -27.72 -12.90 -8.70
N TRP A 160 -27.23 -11.84 -8.04
CA TRP A 160 -27.04 -10.55 -8.67
C TRP A 160 -25.65 -10.50 -9.29
N GLU A 161 -25.62 -10.23 -10.59
CA GLU A 161 -24.38 -10.07 -11.35
C GLU A 161 -24.25 -8.65 -11.90
N GLY A 162 -22.99 -8.15 -11.97
CA GLY A 162 -22.68 -6.85 -12.55
C GLY A 162 -22.97 -6.82 -14.06
N ALA A 163 -23.84 -5.93 -14.50
CA ALA A 163 -24.31 -5.81 -15.88
C ALA A 163 -23.89 -4.49 -16.54
N GLY A 164 -23.05 -3.70 -15.90
CA GLY A 164 -22.52 -2.46 -16.45
C GLY A 164 -22.32 -1.35 -15.41
N SER A 165 -21.70 -0.27 -15.86
CA SER A 165 -21.50 0.93 -15.06
C SER A 165 -21.38 2.17 -15.94
N SER A 166 -21.65 3.33 -15.37
CA SER A 166 -21.39 4.62 -16.00
C SER A 166 -20.81 5.59 -14.99
N TRP A 167 -19.85 6.41 -15.41
CA TRP A 167 -19.09 7.30 -14.55
C TRP A 167 -18.87 8.64 -15.23
N ASP A 168 -18.96 9.70 -14.42
CA ASP A 168 -18.47 11.02 -14.75
C ASP A 168 -17.38 11.42 -13.76
N TRP A 169 -16.35 12.12 -14.25
CA TRP A 169 -15.17 12.46 -13.46
C TRP A 169 -14.63 13.84 -13.81
N ILE A 170 -14.34 14.64 -12.79
CA ILE A 170 -13.68 15.93 -12.91
C ILE A 170 -12.19 15.75 -12.64
N ASP A 171 -11.37 16.00 -13.66
CA ASP A 171 -9.93 15.75 -13.64
C ASP A 171 -9.15 16.69 -12.73
N THR A 172 -9.74 17.85 -12.37
CA THR A 172 -9.11 18.87 -11.54
C THR A 172 -9.89 19.14 -10.27
N ALA A 173 -9.16 19.43 -9.19
CA ALA A 173 -9.71 19.88 -7.92
C ALA A 173 -9.15 21.24 -7.54
N SER A 174 -9.90 22.02 -6.80
CA SER A 174 -9.41 23.23 -6.16
C SER A 174 -8.68 22.86 -4.88
N PHE A 175 -7.39 23.18 -4.82
CA PHE A 175 -6.53 22.95 -3.68
C PHE A 175 -5.60 24.14 -3.49
N LYS A 176 -5.63 24.76 -2.32
CA LYS A 176 -4.85 25.97 -2.02
C LYS A 176 -5.06 27.10 -3.04
N GLY A 177 -6.32 27.30 -3.48
CA GLY A 177 -6.67 28.36 -4.42
C GLY A 177 -6.22 28.16 -5.87
N ARG A 178 -5.78 26.98 -6.24
CA ARG A 178 -5.37 26.61 -7.60
C ARG A 178 -6.01 25.28 -8.02
N GLU A 179 -6.21 25.09 -9.32
CA GLU A 179 -6.61 23.81 -9.86
C GLU A 179 -5.41 22.84 -9.92
N VAL A 180 -5.58 21.68 -9.31
CA VAL A 180 -4.58 20.60 -9.22
C VAL A 180 -5.22 19.32 -9.75
N PRO A 181 -4.49 18.44 -10.46
CA PRO A 181 -5.03 17.15 -10.89
C PRO A 181 -5.61 16.35 -9.72
N THR A 182 -6.85 15.90 -9.86
CA THR A 182 -7.58 15.17 -8.80
C THR A 182 -6.86 13.88 -8.39
N GLU A 183 -6.13 13.25 -9.33
CA GLU A 183 -5.33 12.04 -9.08
C GLU A 183 -4.21 12.25 -8.04
N PHE A 184 -3.74 13.50 -7.84
CA PHE A 184 -2.72 13.81 -6.84
C PHE A 184 -3.28 13.90 -5.42
N LEU A 185 -4.59 14.07 -5.28
CA LEU A 185 -5.26 14.45 -4.05
C LEU A 185 -6.02 13.29 -3.37
N GLY A 186 -5.83 12.06 -3.83
CA GLY A 186 -6.30 10.85 -3.15
C GLY A 186 -7.80 10.77 -2.97
N ALA A 187 -8.58 11.19 -3.98
CA ALA A 187 -10.03 11.06 -3.98
C ALA A 187 -10.46 9.60 -3.79
N LYS A 188 -11.36 9.35 -2.84
CA LYS A 188 -11.87 8.02 -2.53
C LYS A 188 -13.34 7.94 -2.84
N TYR A 189 -13.74 6.84 -3.50
CA TYR A 189 -15.14 6.51 -3.70
C TYR A 189 -15.77 5.95 -2.43
N GLU A 190 -16.99 6.43 -2.16
CA GLU A 190 -17.86 5.91 -1.12
C GLU A 190 -19.18 5.48 -1.73
N TRP A 191 -19.78 4.43 -1.15
CA TRP A 191 -21.12 4.02 -1.50
C TRP A 191 -22.11 5.04 -0.98
N LEU A 192 -23.13 5.35 -1.81
CA LEU A 192 -24.18 6.29 -1.47
C LEU A 192 -25.46 5.54 -1.16
N ASP A 193 -26.25 6.09 -0.24
CA ASP A 193 -27.67 5.73 -0.10
C ASP A 193 -28.48 6.57 -1.09
N PRO A 194 -29.03 5.95 -2.17
CA PRO A 194 -29.75 6.73 -3.18
C PRO A 194 -30.97 7.50 -2.64
N SER A 195 -31.51 7.09 -1.49
CA SER A 195 -32.66 7.75 -0.87
C SER A 195 -32.33 9.08 -0.19
N GLN A 196 -31.04 9.28 0.18
CA GLN A 196 -30.59 10.43 0.94
C GLN A 196 -29.51 11.21 0.20
N ASP A 197 -28.60 10.49 -0.44
CA ASP A 197 -27.36 11.04 -0.98
C ASP A 197 -27.43 11.41 -2.45
N VAL A 198 -28.48 11.01 -3.18
CA VAL A 198 -28.58 11.21 -4.64
C VAL A 198 -29.86 11.95 -5.00
N VAL A 199 -29.72 12.93 -5.90
CA VAL A 199 -30.85 13.65 -6.50
C VAL A 199 -31.11 13.07 -7.89
N PHE A 200 -32.37 12.75 -8.17
CA PHE A 200 -32.87 12.29 -9.47
C PHE A 200 -33.82 13.32 -10.05
N PRO A 201 -33.33 14.32 -10.80
CA PRO A 201 -34.15 15.36 -11.36
C PRO A 201 -35.23 14.83 -12.30
N GLU A 202 -36.31 15.58 -12.43
CA GLU A 202 -37.39 15.26 -13.38
C GLU A 202 -36.86 15.17 -14.82
N GLY A 203 -37.31 14.15 -15.55
CA GLY A 203 -36.86 13.88 -16.91
C GLY A 203 -35.51 13.14 -17.02
N THR A 204 -34.86 12.80 -15.92
CA THR A 204 -33.66 11.95 -15.92
C THR A 204 -34.01 10.47 -15.90
N ARG A 205 -33.04 9.61 -16.22
CA ARG A 205 -33.23 8.16 -16.32
C ARG A 205 -33.82 7.55 -15.05
N PHE A 206 -33.36 7.97 -13.88
CA PHE A 206 -33.71 7.35 -12.60
C PHE A 206 -34.92 8.01 -11.91
N HIS A 207 -35.48 9.08 -12.49
CA HIS A 207 -36.62 9.75 -11.92
C HIS A 207 -37.85 8.85 -11.82
N GLY A 208 -38.45 8.78 -10.64
CA GLY A 208 -39.65 7.95 -10.41
C GLY A 208 -39.40 6.46 -10.25
N MET A 209 -38.14 5.98 -10.33
CA MET A 209 -37.80 4.60 -9.99
C MET A 209 -37.95 4.33 -8.50
N ASN A 210 -38.21 3.08 -8.15
CA ASN A 210 -38.33 2.67 -6.76
C ASN A 210 -36.97 2.65 -6.07
N VAL A 211 -36.83 3.35 -4.95
CA VAL A 211 -35.62 3.38 -4.14
C VAL A 211 -35.86 2.61 -2.86
N SER A 212 -35.10 1.55 -2.60
CA SER A 212 -35.22 0.71 -1.42
C SER A 212 -33.92 -0.02 -1.09
N GLY A 213 -33.58 -0.10 0.20
CA GLY A 213 -32.45 -0.90 0.69
C GLY A 213 -31.08 -0.52 0.11
N GLY A 214 -30.88 0.78 -0.21
CA GLY A 214 -29.62 1.26 -0.81
C GLY A 214 -29.53 1.05 -2.33
N TYR A 215 -30.62 0.68 -2.99
CA TYR A 215 -30.69 0.43 -4.42
C TYR A 215 -31.79 1.25 -5.10
N VAL A 216 -31.59 1.54 -6.37
CA VAL A 216 -32.63 2.06 -7.27
C VAL A 216 -33.03 0.93 -8.21
N TYR A 217 -34.32 0.59 -8.25
CA TYR A 217 -34.84 -0.53 -9.02
C TYR A 217 -35.49 -0.04 -10.31
N GLU A 218 -34.96 -0.48 -11.46
CA GLU A 218 -35.59 -0.33 -12.77
C GLU A 218 -36.73 -1.35 -12.95
N THR A 219 -36.45 -2.59 -12.52
CA THR A 219 -37.41 -3.72 -12.46
C THR A 219 -37.16 -4.52 -11.18
N SER A 220 -37.91 -5.59 -10.96
CA SER A 220 -37.64 -6.52 -9.85
C SER A 220 -36.31 -7.26 -10.00
N THR A 221 -35.74 -7.33 -11.21
CA THR A 221 -34.52 -8.08 -11.55
C THR A 221 -33.38 -7.17 -12.04
N ILE A 222 -33.56 -5.85 -12.01
CA ILE A 222 -32.54 -4.87 -12.42
C ILE A 222 -32.48 -3.78 -11.36
N ARG A 223 -31.29 -3.58 -10.80
CA ARG A 223 -31.04 -2.57 -9.79
C ARG A 223 -29.72 -1.81 -10.02
N TYR A 224 -29.63 -0.63 -9.40
CA TYR A 224 -28.47 0.24 -9.48
C TYR A 224 -27.98 0.58 -8.08
N THR A 225 -26.65 0.63 -7.93
CA THR A 225 -25.96 1.21 -6.79
C THR A 225 -25.15 2.42 -7.22
N PHE A 226 -24.94 3.36 -6.33
CA PHE A 226 -24.25 4.61 -6.64
C PHE A 226 -23.01 4.78 -5.78
N LYS A 227 -21.98 5.40 -6.36
CA LYS A 227 -20.77 5.82 -5.66
C LYS A 227 -20.40 7.23 -6.04
N ALA A 228 -19.81 7.95 -5.10
CA ALA A 228 -19.21 9.24 -5.37
C ALA A 228 -17.84 9.39 -4.72
N ALA A 229 -17.01 10.21 -5.34
CA ALA A 229 -15.80 10.77 -4.75
C ALA A 229 -16.07 12.24 -4.41
N ARG A 230 -16.45 12.49 -3.16
CA ARG A 230 -16.82 13.84 -2.69
C ARG A 230 -15.59 14.69 -2.41
N GLY A 231 -15.71 16.01 -2.59
CA GLY A 231 -14.78 17.01 -2.06
C GLY A 231 -15.02 17.28 -0.57
N GLY A 232 -14.38 18.34 -0.05
CA GLY A 232 -14.58 18.79 1.34
C GLY A 232 -13.77 18.02 2.38
N TYR A 233 -12.67 17.36 1.99
CA TYR A 233 -11.73 16.72 2.91
C TYR A 233 -10.39 17.46 2.92
N ASP A 234 -9.79 17.56 4.08
CA ASP A 234 -8.46 18.14 4.29
C ASP A 234 -7.35 17.08 4.23
N GLY A 235 -6.13 17.54 4.05
CA GLY A 235 -4.95 16.68 4.09
C GLY A 235 -3.71 17.33 3.51
N SER A 236 -2.63 16.56 3.51
CA SER A 236 -1.31 17.02 3.07
C SER A 236 -0.81 16.22 1.88
N VAL A 237 -0.07 16.89 0.99
CA VAL A 237 0.55 16.30 -0.20
C VAL A 237 1.90 16.96 -0.49
N THR A 238 2.85 16.20 -1.02
CA THR A 238 4.08 16.76 -1.57
C THR A 238 4.01 16.73 -3.09
N LEU A 239 4.16 17.90 -3.71
CA LEU A 239 4.19 18.12 -5.15
C LEU A 239 5.55 18.67 -5.56
N HIS A 240 5.90 18.47 -6.81
CA HIS A 240 7.07 19.11 -7.43
C HIS A 240 6.58 20.15 -8.43
N ALA A 241 7.00 21.39 -8.22
CA ALA A 241 6.80 22.50 -9.14
C ALA A 241 7.97 22.54 -10.11
N GLY A 242 7.77 22.02 -11.31
CA GLY A 242 8.77 21.89 -12.36
C GLY A 242 8.69 22.98 -13.42
N GLU A 243 9.44 22.76 -14.50
CA GLU A 243 9.52 23.70 -15.63
C GLU A 243 8.15 23.99 -16.25
N GLY A 244 7.92 25.25 -16.64
CA GLY A 244 6.66 25.68 -17.22
C GLY A 244 5.46 25.68 -16.27
N GLY A 245 5.68 25.61 -14.95
CA GLY A 245 4.62 25.60 -13.95
C GLY A 245 3.87 24.27 -13.86
N GLN A 246 4.45 23.21 -14.42
CA GLN A 246 3.88 21.87 -14.33
C GLN A 246 4.02 21.32 -12.89
N LEU A 247 2.95 20.72 -12.42
CA LEU A 247 2.94 20.02 -11.14
C LEU A 247 3.05 18.52 -11.37
N SER A 248 3.86 17.85 -10.56
CA SER A 248 3.92 16.40 -10.50
C SER A 248 3.85 15.92 -9.06
N LYS A 249 3.28 14.74 -8.86
CA LYS A 249 3.16 14.15 -7.52
C LYS A 249 4.52 13.57 -7.09
N VAL A 250 4.99 13.96 -5.91
CA VAL A 250 6.20 13.41 -5.27
C VAL A 250 5.81 12.30 -4.30
N ALA A 251 4.76 12.52 -3.51
CA ALA A 251 4.27 11.54 -2.55
C ALA A 251 2.75 11.59 -2.44
N ASP A 252 2.17 10.51 -1.93
CA ASP A 252 0.72 10.36 -1.86
C ASP A 252 0.07 11.34 -0.89
N PHE A 253 -1.11 11.81 -1.28
CA PHE A 253 -1.97 12.60 -0.41
C PHE A 253 -2.38 11.80 0.83
N GLN A 254 -2.25 12.39 2.01
CA GLN A 254 -2.68 11.80 3.26
C GLN A 254 -3.83 12.64 3.86
N ARG A 255 -5.03 12.07 3.79
CA ARG A 255 -6.26 12.70 4.28
C ARG A 255 -6.22 12.86 5.80
N GLY A 256 -6.66 14.02 6.31
CA GLY A 256 -6.77 14.34 7.73
C GLY A 256 -5.44 14.53 8.44
N LYS A 257 -4.32 14.62 7.72
CA LYS A 257 -3.01 14.83 8.33
C LYS A 257 -2.51 16.25 8.12
N SER A 258 -2.08 16.87 9.23
CA SER A 258 -1.32 18.11 9.21
C SER A 258 0.05 17.94 8.52
N VAL A 259 0.74 19.04 8.27
CA VAL A 259 2.10 19.05 7.70
C VAL A 259 3.08 18.26 8.58
N GLU A 260 2.97 18.41 9.90
CA GLU A 260 3.83 17.75 10.89
C GLU A 260 3.61 16.24 10.91
N GLU A 261 2.35 15.81 11.01
CA GLU A 261 1.96 14.40 11.01
C GLU A 261 2.32 13.71 9.69
N TYR A 262 2.18 14.45 8.58
CA TYR A 262 2.60 13.97 7.25
C TYR A 262 4.10 13.70 7.22
N ARG A 263 4.95 14.64 7.66
CA ARG A 263 6.40 14.47 7.76
C ARG A 263 6.79 13.33 8.71
N GLU A 264 6.13 13.24 9.86
CA GLU A 264 6.37 12.17 10.83
C GLU A 264 6.09 10.78 10.25
N SER A 265 5.05 10.64 9.42
CA SER A 265 4.72 9.37 8.77
C SER A 265 5.85 8.85 7.88
N TYR A 266 6.58 9.73 7.19
CA TYR A 266 7.71 9.35 6.35
C TYR A 266 8.99 9.09 7.18
N THR A 267 9.20 9.79 8.28
CA THR A 267 10.32 9.49 9.21
C THR A 267 10.12 8.15 9.92
N SER A 268 8.89 7.79 10.30
CA SER A 268 8.57 6.52 10.93
C SER A 268 8.71 5.34 9.95
N THR A 269 8.33 5.54 8.70
CA THR A 269 8.45 4.54 7.64
C THR A 269 9.91 4.19 7.36
N ALA A 270 10.81 5.16 7.35
CA ALA A 270 12.25 4.91 7.22
C ALA A 270 12.79 3.98 8.33
N ARG A 271 12.26 4.09 9.55
CA ARG A 271 12.60 3.18 10.66
C ARG A 271 12.02 1.78 10.47
N ALA A 272 10.81 1.66 9.88
CA ALA A 272 10.16 0.38 9.64
C ALA A 272 10.91 -0.48 8.60
N TYR A 273 11.58 0.13 7.61
CA TYR A 273 12.39 -0.59 6.63
C TYR A 273 13.70 -1.18 7.19
N ILE A 274 14.18 -0.70 8.33
CA ILE A 274 15.39 -1.24 8.98
C ILE A 274 15.12 -2.63 9.57
N MET A 275 13.92 -2.87 10.11
CA MET A 275 13.58 -4.15 10.76
C MET A 275 13.53 -5.35 9.80
N PRO A 276 12.88 -5.29 8.61
CA PRO A 276 12.93 -6.38 7.63
C PRO A 276 14.36 -6.75 7.23
N VAL A 277 15.20 -5.76 7.02
CA VAL A 277 16.62 -5.98 6.66
C VAL A 277 17.38 -6.71 7.75
N ILE A 278 17.15 -6.38 9.02
CA ILE A 278 17.75 -7.10 10.15
C ILE A 278 17.27 -8.55 10.16
N VAL A 279 15.97 -8.77 9.95
CA VAL A 279 15.39 -10.12 9.89
C VAL A 279 15.98 -10.93 8.72
N GLU A 280 16.12 -10.36 7.54
CA GLU A 280 16.73 -11.01 6.38
C GLU A 280 18.18 -11.41 6.64
N VAL A 281 18.97 -10.54 7.24
CA VAL A 281 20.35 -10.84 7.63
C VAL A 281 20.41 -11.97 8.67
N LEU A 282 19.51 -11.99 9.64
CA LEU A 282 19.43 -13.05 10.64
C LEU A 282 19.03 -14.39 10.00
N VAL A 283 18.03 -14.38 9.09
CA VAL A 283 17.63 -15.58 8.36
C VAL A 283 18.80 -16.12 7.53
N LEU A 284 19.56 -15.26 6.85
CA LEU A 284 20.72 -15.63 6.08
C LEU A 284 21.80 -16.30 6.95
N ILE A 285 22.08 -15.74 8.13
CA ILE A 285 23.02 -16.32 9.10
C ILE A 285 22.55 -17.71 9.54
N VAL A 286 21.25 -17.88 9.83
CA VAL A 286 20.68 -19.18 10.22
C VAL A 286 20.79 -20.20 9.08
N VAL A 287 20.45 -19.80 7.84
CA VAL A 287 20.58 -20.68 6.67
C VAL A 287 22.02 -21.11 6.45
N CYS A 288 22.98 -20.18 6.57
CA CYS A 288 24.41 -20.51 6.48
C CYS A 288 24.86 -21.49 7.58
N ALA A 289 24.42 -21.29 8.82
CA ALA A 289 24.74 -22.16 9.94
C ALA A 289 24.14 -23.58 9.78
N VAL A 290 22.89 -23.67 9.31
CA VAL A 290 22.22 -24.96 9.05
C VAL A 290 22.91 -25.70 7.89
N THR A 291 23.20 -24.98 6.80
CA THR A 291 23.91 -25.57 5.65
C THR A 291 25.29 -26.10 6.06
N TYR A 292 26.00 -25.32 6.87
CA TYR A 292 27.29 -25.76 7.43
C TYR A 292 27.13 -27.03 8.27
N ALA A 293 26.19 -27.08 9.20
CA ALA A 293 25.95 -28.26 10.04
C ALA A 293 25.57 -29.52 9.23
N LEU A 294 24.80 -29.35 8.14
CA LEU A 294 24.43 -30.46 7.25
C LEU A 294 25.63 -31.00 6.46
N VAL A 295 26.48 -30.10 5.95
CA VAL A 295 27.71 -30.44 5.24
C VAL A 295 28.68 -31.20 6.15
N MET A 296 28.85 -30.73 7.40
CA MET A 296 29.70 -31.40 8.40
C MET A 296 29.19 -32.82 8.70
N ARG A 297 27.86 -32.97 8.93
CA ARG A 297 27.27 -34.32 9.14
C ARG A 297 27.39 -35.26 7.94
N ALA A 298 27.37 -34.72 6.73
CA ALA A 298 27.58 -35.53 5.51
C ALA A 298 29.03 -35.98 5.38
N ALA A 299 29.98 -35.11 5.75
CA ALA A 299 31.43 -35.46 5.76
C ALA A 299 31.80 -36.51 6.82
N GLU A 300 31.11 -36.53 7.99
CA GLU A 300 31.30 -37.57 9.02
C GLU A 300 30.78 -38.97 8.62
N ARG A 301 29.92 -39.05 7.60
CA ARG A 301 29.31 -40.32 7.13
C ARG A 301 30.01 -40.92 5.89
N SER A 302 30.90 -40.19 5.26
CA SER A 302 31.70 -40.62 4.11
C SER A 302 33.08 -41.10 4.53
#